data_3db1ef202f6115629677f6023a8c3d48
#
_entry.id   3db1ef202f6115629677f6023a8c3d48
#
_cell.length_a   1.000
_cell.length_b   1.000
_cell.length_c   1.000
_cell.angle_alpha   90.00
_cell.angle_beta   90.00
_cell.angle_gamma   90.00
#
_symmetry.space_group_name_H-M   'P 1'
#
loop_
_entity.id
_entity.type
_entity.pdbx_description
1 polymer ?
#
loop_
_entity_poly.entity_id
_entity_poly.type
_entity_poly.pdbx_seq_one_letter_code
_entity_poly.pdbx_strand_id
1 'polypeptide(L)'
;MGLVKPDLNAVAKIKVIGIGGGGNNAVASMIATGKIKGVEFVAINTDTQALLNNPATTKVQIGENLTKGLGSGADPDVGSQAAQESREKIKELLMDTDMVFITAGMGGGTGTGGAPIIAELAKEAGALTVAVVTKPFAFEGIRRMSVAEDGIEELKGKVDTLIVIPNQKLMDVVDKKMTLQEAFRVADSVLGQGVQGISDLITVSGLINVDFADVRAIMTDAGTALMGVGMGTGENRAQMAARTAISSPLLEVKIDGARGILFNITGGPSLTMNEVSEAAEMISTHADPDANIIFGATIDEAMGDQIKISVIATGFENNARGGFTGLQGIGQSASVKFDDNDDSSSSDDDDDDTTHPPKPPSTDSSDPFDIPAFLRQN
;
A
#
# COMPACT_ATOMS: atom_id res chain seq x y z
N MET A 1 6.00 5.15 -51.19
CA MET A 1 5.43 5.40 -49.87
C MET A 1 4.99 4.05 -49.32
N GLY A 2 5.75 3.49 -48.39
CA GLY A 2 5.38 2.23 -47.74
C GLY A 2 4.22 2.49 -46.80
N LEU A 3 3.09 1.81 -47.01
CA LEU A 3 2.01 1.75 -46.04
C LEU A 3 2.56 1.05 -44.77
N VAL A 4 2.80 1.80 -43.70
CA VAL A 4 3.02 1.25 -42.39
C VAL A 4 1.69 0.66 -41.93
N LYS A 5 1.55 -0.65 -41.93
CA LYS A 5 0.44 -1.31 -41.25
C LYS A 5 0.66 -1.06 -39.78
N PRO A 6 -0.28 -0.43 -39.05
CA PRO A 6 -0.18 -0.36 -37.60
C PRO A 6 -0.09 -1.78 -37.03
N ASP A 7 0.91 -2.02 -36.23
CA ASP A 7 1.00 -3.27 -35.50
C ASP A 7 -0.10 -3.21 -34.42
N LEU A 8 -1.16 -4.01 -34.59
CA LEU A 8 -2.29 -4.06 -33.65
C LEU A 8 -1.88 -4.61 -32.27
N ASN A 9 -0.62 -4.98 -32.09
CA ASN A 9 -0.01 -5.42 -30.85
C ASN A 9 0.58 -4.27 -30.00
N ALA A 10 0.37 -3.02 -30.35
CA ALA A 10 0.96 -1.85 -29.68
C ALA A 10 0.23 -1.41 -28.39
N VAL A 11 -0.61 -2.25 -27.81
CA VAL A 11 -1.20 -1.97 -26.49
C VAL A 11 -0.24 -2.48 -25.43
N ALA A 12 0.10 -1.64 -24.45
CA ALA A 12 0.97 -2.02 -23.33
C ALA A 12 0.45 -3.29 -22.64
N LYS A 13 1.34 -4.24 -22.43
CA LYS A 13 1.03 -5.50 -21.73
C LYS A 13 1.07 -5.27 -20.23
N ILE A 14 -0.10 -5.26 -19.62
CA ILE A 14 -0.29 -4.96 -18.20
C ILE A 14 -0.67 -6.22 -17.45
N LYS A 15 0.04 -6.54 -16.37
CA LYS A 15 -0.30 -7.64 -15.46
C LYS A 15 -0.69 -7.10 -14.09
N VAL A 16 -1.74 -7.69 -13.52
CA VAL A 16 -2.19 -7.42 -12.15
C VAL A 16 -1.96 -8.68 -11.32
N ILE A 17 -1.00 -8.62 -10.42
CA ILE A 17 -0.52 -9.75 -9.64
C ILE A 17 -1.01 -9.62 -8.20
N GLY A 18 -1.91 -10.51 -7.78
CA GLY A 18 -2.35 -10.62 -6.41
C GLY A 18 -1.48 -11.61 -5.63
N ILE A 19 -0.87 -11.17 -4.53
CA ILE A 19 0.07 -11.95 -3.74
C ILE A 19 -0.50 -12.25 -2.36
N GLY A 20 -0.50 -13.53 -2.00
CA GLY A 20 -1.04 -14.02 -0.74
C GLY A 20 -2.57 -13.93 -0.66
N GLY A 21 -3.15 -14.21 0.51
CA GLY A 21 -4.62 -14.25 0.68
C GLY A 21 -5.31 -12.93 0.36
N GLY A 22 -4.83 -11.81 0.91
CA GLY A 22 -5.42 -10.49 0.68
C GLY A 22 -5.33 -10.04 -0.78
N GLY A 23 -4.14 -10.17 -1.39
CA GLY A 23 -3.96 -9.83 -2.81
C GLY A 23 -4.79 -10.71 -3.74
N ASN A 24 -4.92 -11.99 -3.44
CA ASN A 24 -5.76 -12.90 -4.22
C ASN A 24 -7.25 -12.57 -4.10
N ASN A 25 -7.72 -12.14 -2.94
CA ASN A 25 -9.10 -11.68 -2.75
C ASN A 25 -9.36 -10.39 -3.54
N ALA A 26 -8.42 -9.45 -3.53
CA ALA A 26 -8.51 -8.24 -4.31
C ALA A 26 -8.60 -8.53 -5.82
N VAL A 27 -7.74 -9.42 -6.34
CA VAL A 27 -7.80 -9.87 -7.74
C VAL A 27 -9.14 -10.54 -8.06
N ALA A 28 -9.63 -11.42 -7.18
CA ALA A 28 -10.93 -12.05 -7.35
C ALA A 28 -12.08 -11.02 -7.41
N SER A 29 -12.03 -10.01 -6.56
CA SER A 29 -12.99 -8.89 -6.56
C SER A 29 -12.90 -8.07 -7.84
N MET A 30 -11.69 -7.76 -8.33
CA MET A 30 -11.48 -7.04 -9.59
C MET A 30 -12.06 -7.78 -10.79
N ILE A 31 -11.82 -9.10 -10.86
CA ILE A 31 -12.37 -9.97 -11.92
C ILE A 31 -13.90 -10.00 -11.85
N ALA A 32 -14.48 -10.15 -10.65
CA ALA A 32 -15.92 -10.22 -10.44
C ALA A 32 -16.64 -8.92 -10.86
N THR A 33 -16.02 -7.76 -10.68
CA THR A 33 -16.59 -6.48 -11.14
C THR A 33 -16.54 -6.31 -12.64
N GLY A 34 -15.59 -6.95 -13.34
CA GLY A 34 -15.40 -6.87 -14.79
C GLY A 34 -15.10 -5.47 -15.33
N LYS A 35 -14.75 -4.52 -14.45
CA LYS A 35 -14.53 -3.11 -14.83
C LYS A 35 -13.14 -2.86 -15.39
N ILE A 36 -12.13 -3.60 -14.95
CA ILE A 36 -10.74 -3.44 -15.41
C ILE A 36 -10.55 -4.28 -16.67
N LYS A 37 -10.26 -3.62 -17.79
CA LYS A 37 -10.10 -4.25 -19.10
C LYS A 37 -8.65 -4.12 -19.58
N GLY A 38 -8.25 -4.99 -20.51
CA GLY A 38 -6.93 -4.90 -21.14
C GLY A 38 -5.75 -5.31 -20.25
N VAL A 39 -6.02 -6.02 -19.13
CA VAL A 39 -5.00 -6.51 -18.21
C VAL A 39 -5.09 -8.02 -18.04
N GLU A 40 -3.97 -8.65 -17.73
CA GLU A 40 -3.90 -10.06 -17.31
C GLU A 40 -3.89 -10.15 -15.79
N PHE A 41 -4.82 -10.94 -15.22
CA PHE A 41 -4.88 -11.18 -13.79
C PHE A 41 -4.12 -12.45 -13.41
N VAL A 42 -3.23 -12.33 -12.43
CA VAL A 42 -2.39 -13.41 -11.91
C VAL A 42 -2.60 -13.53 -10.40
N ALA A 43 -2.81 -14.75 -9.92
CA ALA A 43 -2.87 -15.05 -8.49
C ALA A 43 -1.62 -15.83 -8.07
N ILE A 44 -0.89 -15.31 -7.09
CA ILE A 44 0.31 -15.94 -6.52
C ILE A 44 0.08 -16.21 -5.03
N ASN A 45 0.32 -17.45 -4.58
CA ASN A 45 0.17 -17.81 -3.17
C ASN A 45 1.04 -19.03 -2.81
N THR A 46 1.31 -19.18 -1.52
CA THR A 46 1.85 -20.40 -0.90
C THR A 46 0.74 -21.40 -0.52
N ASP A 47 -0.52 -20.95 -0.45
CA ASP A 47 -1.71 -21.75 -0.12
C ASP A 47 -2.39 -22.23 -1.40
N THR A 48 -2.33 -23.56 -1.63
CA THR A 48 -2.91 -24.19 -2.81
C THR A 48 -4.44 -24.11 -2.83
N GLN A 49 -5.11 -24.21 -1.67
CA GLN A 49 -6.57 -24.15 -1.61
C GLN A 49 -7.08 -22.76 -2.00
N ALA A 50 -6.41 -21.71 -1.51
CA ALA A 50 -6.73 -20.34 -1.89
C ALA A 50 -6.57 -20.10 -3.40
N LEU A 51 -5.51 -20.68 -4.01
CA LEU A 51 -5.30 -20.59 -5.46
C LEU A 51 -6.35 -21.33 -6.27
N LEU A 52 -6.75 -22.54 -5.85
CA LEU A 52 -7.76 -23.33 -6.57
C LEU A 52 -9.08 -22.58 -6.69
N ASN A 53 -9.49 -21.88 -5.63
CA ASN A 53 -10.75 -21.15 -5.56
C ASN A 53 -10.69 -19.75 -6.21
N ASN A 54 -9.53 -19.26 -6.60
CA ASN A 54 -9.38 -17.94 -7.21
C ASN A 54 -9.84 -17.97 -8.68
N PRO A 55 -10.58 -16.95 -9.19
CA PRO A 55 -11.05 -16.91 -10.58
C PRO A 55 -9.97 -16.48 -11.59
N ALA A 56 -8.76 -16.07 -11.16
CA ALA A 56 -7.67 -15.69 -12.06
C ALA A 56 -7.32 -16.84 -13.04
N THR A 57 -7.07 -16.48 -14.29
CA THR A 57 -6.69 -17.44 -15.35
C THR A 57 -5.30 -18.01 -15.12
N THR A 58 -4.39 -17.16 -14.68
CA THR A 58 -3.01 -17.54 -14.36
C THR A 58 -2.85 -17.64 -12.85
N LYS A 59 -2.44 -18.81 -12.37
CA LYS A 59 -2.24 -19.12 -10.96
C LYS A 59 -0.85 -19.69 -10.75
N VAL A 60 -0.11 -19.14 -9.81
CA VAL A 60 1.26 -19.58 -9.51
C VAL A 60 1.38 -19.92 -8.03
N GLN A 61 1.64 -21.17 -7.74
CA GLN A 61 2.05 -21.59 -6.41
C GLN A 61 3.54 -21.32 -6.23
N ILE A 62 3.89 -20.66 -5.12
CA ILE A 62 5.28 -20.41 -4.72
C ILE A 62 5.63 -21.19 -3.46
N GLY A 63 6.92 -21.55 -3.30
CA GLY A 63 7.42 -22.28 -2.15
C GLY A 63 6.82 -23.68 -2.01
N GLU A 64 6.69 -24.42 -3.10
CA GLU A 64 6.08 -25.75 -3.11
C GLU A 64 6.77 -26.72 -2.15
N ASN A 65 8.12 -26.71 -2.09
CA ASN A 65 8.88 -27.58 -1.20
C ASN A 65 8.87 -27.05 0.24
N LEU A 66 8.93 -25.73 0.41
CA LEU A 66 9.01 -25.09 1.70
C LEU A 66 7.69 -25.19 2.47
N THR A 67 6.57 -24.84 1.83
CA THR A 67 5.26 -24.72 2.49
C THR A 67 4.34 -25.91 2.28
N LYS A 68 4.65 -26.77 1.30
CA LYS A 68 3.83 -27.93 0.90
C LYS A 68 2.37 -27.56 0.62
N GLY A 69 2.12 -26.34 0.16
CA GLY A 69 0.78 -25.83 -0.14
C GLY A 69 -0.06 -25.40 1.06
N LEU A 70 0.51 -25.33 2.27
CA LEU A 70 -0.21 -25.02 3.51
C LEU A 70 -0.15 -23.53 3.92
N GLY A 71 0.45 -22.68 3.08
CA GLY A 71 0.63 -21.27 3.40
C GLY A 71 1.93 -20.98 4.16
N SER A 72 2.16 -19.70 4.50
CA SER A 72 3.37 -19.21 5.17
C SER A 72 3.22 -19.01 6.68
N GLY A 73 2.07 -19.36 7.29
CA GLY A 73 1.88 -19.26 8.74
C GLY A 73 1.98 -17.84 9.32
N ALA A 74 1.66 -16.81 8.52
CA ALA A 74 1.81 -15.39 8.85
C ALA A 74 3.27 -14.96 9.12
N ASP A 75 4.24 -15.71 8.61
CA ASP A 75 5.67 -15.43 8.70
C ASP A 75 6.17 -14.85 7.36
N PRO A 76 6.63 -13.58 7.31
CA PRO A 76 7.15 -12.95 6.09
C PRO A 76 8.43 -13.59 5.57
N ASP A 77 9.29 -14.10 6.45
CA ASP A 77 10.53 -14.77 6.05
C ASP A 77 10.23 -16.03 5.24
N VAL A 78 9.22 -16.79 5.67
CA VAL A 78 8.72 -17.95 4.89
C VAL A 78 8.13 -17.49 3.55
N GLY A 79 7.40 -16.37 3.53
CA GLY A 79 6.87 -15.78 2.30
C GLY A 79 7.95 -15.37 1.32
N SER A 80 9.01 -14.72 1.80
CA SER A 80 10.18 -14.30 1.03
C SER A 80 10.94 -15.52 0.47
N GLN A 81 11.24 -16.51 1.31
CA GLN A 81 11.92 -17.73 0.90
C GLN A 81 11.09 -18.51 -0.15
N ALA A 82 9.77 -18.57 0.00
CA ALA A 82 8.88 -19.20 -0.97
C ALA A 82 8.92 -18.51 -2.34
N ALA A 83 8.97 -17.16 -2.36
CA ALA A 83 9.14 -16.40 -3.59
C ALA A 83 10.52 -16.61 -4.21
N GLN A 84 11.58 -16.67 -3.40
CA GLN A 84 12.94 -16.97 -3.86
C GLN A 84 13.04 -18.40 -4.46
N GLU A 85 12.44 -19.41 -3.82
CA GLU A 85 12.38 -20.78 -4.36
C GLU A 85 11.77 -20.80 -5.76
N SER A 86 10.79 -19.94 -6.00
CA SER A 86 10.01 -19.91 -7.24
C SER A 86 10.46 -18.82 -8.22
N ARG A 87 11.66 -18.25 -8.03
CA ARG A 87 12.17 -17.09 -8.78
C ARG A 87 12.10 -17.27 -10.30
N GLU A 88 12.49 -18.43 -10.80
CA GLU A 88 12.50 -18.71 -12.25
C GLU A 88 11.07 -18.76 -12.84
N LYS A 89 10.11 -19.36 -12.13
CA LYS A 89 8.70 -19.36 -12.55
C LYS A 89 8.12 -17.94 -12.62
N ILE A 90 8.50 -17.10 -11.65
CA ILE A 90 8.07 -15.70 -11.59
C ILE A 90 8.71 -14.89 -12.72
N LYS A 91 10.00 -15.09 -12.99
CA LYS A 91 10.68 -14.43 -14.12
C LYS A 91 10.03 -14.78 -15.46
N GLU A 92 9.74 -16.05 -15.71
CA GLU A 92 9.06 -16.48 -16.93
C GLU A 92 7.68 -15.80 -17.07
N LEU A 93 6.93 -15.70 -15.97
CA LEU A 93 5.65 -14.99 -15.95
C LEU A 93 5.77 -13.52 -16.32
N LEU A 94 6.86 -12.86 -15.92
CA LEU A 94 7.08 -11.41 -16.10
C LEU A 94 7.69 -11.05 -17.46
N MET A 95 8.11 -12.02 -18.25
CA MET A 95 8.67 -11.78 -19.59
C MET A 95 7.66 -11.03 -20.46
N ASP A 96 8.16 -10.13 -21.30
CA ASP A 96 7.35 -9.33 -22.24
C ASP A 96 6.21 -8.53 -21.58
N THR A 97 6.41 -8.07 -20.35
CA THR A 97 5.43 -7.26 -19.62
C THR A 97 5.93 -5.81 -19.55
N ASP A 98 5.08 -4.85 -19.94
CA ASP A 98 5.42 -3.42 -19.92
C ASP A 98 5.14 -2.80 -18.56
N MET A 99 4.09 -3.28 -17.86
CA MET A 99 3.67 -2.77 -16.55
C MET A 99 3.16 -3.90 -15.65
N VAL A 100 3.54 -3.84 -14.39
CA VAL A 100 3.10 -4.77 -13.35
C VAL A 100 2.47 -4.02 -12.20
N PHE A 101 1.22 -4.34 -11.91
CA PHE A 101 0.58 -3.99 -10.65
C PHE A 101 0.77 -5.13 -9.66
N ILE A 102 1.30 -4.82 -8.49
CA ILE A 102 1.42 -5.75 -7.37
C ILE A 102 0.37 -5.36 -6.34
N THR A 103 -0.55 -6.27 -6.02
CA THR A 103 -1.53 -6.06 -4.96
C THR A 103 -1.37 -7.08 -3.86
N ALA A 104 -1.29 -6.60 -2.61
CA ALA A 104 -1.13 -7.45 -1.44
C ALA A 104 -1.76 -6.80 -0.20
N GLY A 105 -2.27 -7.64 0.70
CA GLY A 105 -2.57 -7.23 2.07
C GLY A 105 -1.32 -7.42 2.91
N MET A 106 -0.76 -6.32 3.41
CA MET A 106 0.45 -6.34 4.24
C MET A 106 0.13 -6.78 5.67
N GLY A 107 1.14 -7.31 6.37
CA GLY A 107 1.00 -7.84 7.73
C GLY A 107 0.71 -9.34 7.80
N GLY A 108 0.58 -10.03 6.64
CA GLY A 108 0.59 -11.49 6.52
C GLY A 108 1.99 -12.02 6.20
N GLY A 109 2.11 -13.32 5.95
CA GLY A 109 3.41 -13.89 5.57
C GLY A 109 3.67 -13.81 4.07
N THR A 110 2.84 -14.47 3.24
CA THR A 110 3.08 -14.59 1.79
C THR A 110 3.08 -13.23 1.08
N GLY A 111 2.07 -12.37 1.36
CA GLY A 111 1.97 -11.05 0.73
C GLY A 111 3.13 -10.14 1.13
N THR A 112 3.42 -10.06 2.43
CA THR A 112 4.44 -9.17 2.99
C THR A 112 5.85 -9.57 2.55
N GLY A 113 6.20 -10.87 2.65
CA GLY A 113 7.53 -11.34 2.29
C GLY A 113 7.72 -11.59 0.79
N GLY A 114 6.66 -11.99 0.07
CA GLY A 114 6.75 -12.29 -1.36
C GLY A 114 6.68 -11.05 -2.27
N ALA A 115 5.95 -10.00 -1.88
CA ALA A 115 5.77 -8.83 -2.73
C ALA A 115 7.09 -8.11 -3.06
N PRO A 116 8.03 -7.88 -2.11
CA PRO A 116 9.31 -7.25 -2.43
C PRO A 116 10.14 -8.05 -3.45
N ILE A 117 10.15 -9.38 -3.34
CA ILE A 117 10.88 -10.25 -4.27
C ILE A 117 10.27 -10.20 -5.67
N ILE A 118 8.96 -10.27 -5.77
CA ILE A 118 8.24 -10.20 -7.06
C ILE A 118 8.42 -8.81 -7.69
N ALA A 119 8.41 -7.75 -6.89
CA ALA A 119 8.67 -6.39 -7.35
C ALA A 119 10.08 -6.23 -7.93
N GLU A 120 11.09 -6.75 -7.25
CA GLU A 120 12.47 -6.76 -7.74
C GLU A 120 12.58 -7.46 -9.09
N LEU A 121 11.94 -8.63 -9.24
CA LEU A 121 11.92 -9.37 -10.49
C LEU A 121 11.20 -8.63 -11.62
N ALA A 122 10.13 -7.90 -11.30
CA ALA A 122 9.42 -7.09 -12.28
C ALA A 122 10.27 -5.91 -12.77
N LYS A 123 10.98 -5.23 -11.87
CA LYS A 123 11.96 -4.18 -12.25
C LYS A 123 13.13 -4.75 -13.04
N GLU A 124 13.68 -5.92 -12.66
CA GLU A 124 14.72 -6.60 -13.43
C GLU A 124 14.27 -6.94 -14.86
N ALA A 125 12.98 -7.29 -15.04
CA ALA A 125 12.39 -7.52 -16.37
C ALA A 125 12.14 -6.23 -17.18
N GLY A 126 12.36 -5.05 -16.61
CA GLY A 126 12.14 -3.74 -17.24
C GLY A 126 10.70 -3.24 -17.24
N ALA A 127 9.80 -3.90 -16.52
CA ALA A 127 8.42 -3.49 -16.38
C ALA A 127 8.29 -2.31 -15.39
N LEU A 128 7.43 -1.33 -15.72
CA LEU A 128 7.01 -0.32 -14.77
C LEU A 128 6.27 -1.01 -13.62
N THR A 129 6.83 -0.93 -12.41
CA THR A 129 6.34 -1.70 -11.25
C THR A 129 5.63 -0.79 -10.26
N VAL A 130 4.32 -0.98 -10.13
CA VAL A 130 3.46 -0.21 -9.24
C VAL A 130 2.84 -1.14 -8.20
N ALA A 131 3.11 -0.87 -6.92
CA ALA A 131 2.46 -1.61 -5.84
C ALA A 131 1.27 -0.84 -5.28
N VAL A 132 0.14 -1.53 -5.12
CA VAL A 132 -1.07 -1.02 -4.46
C VAL A 132 -1.41 -1.98 -3.34
N VAL A 133 -1.11 -1.60 -2.11
CA VAL A 133 -1.16 -2.49 -0.95
C VAL A 133 -2.00 -1.90 0.18
N THR A 134 -2.52 -2.77 1.07
CA THR A 134 -3.29 -2.32 2.22
C THR A 134 -2.53 -2.54 3.53
N LYS A 135 -2.68 -1.59 4.47
CA LYS A 135 -2.36 -1.80 5.90
C LYS A 135 -3.53 -2.47 6.60
N PRO A 136 -3.29 -3.36 7.57
CA PRO A 136 -4.34 -4.06 8.29
C PRO A 136 -5.25 -3.11 9.09
N PHE A 137 -6.44 -3.57 9.44
CA PHE A 137 -7.31 -2.90 10.39
C PHE A 137 -6.72 -2.97 11.81
N ALA A 138 -7.06 -2.01 12.69
CA ALA A 138 -6.59 -1.98 14.07
C ALA A 138 -6.97 -3.24 14.86
N PHE A 139 -8.15 -3.83 14.60
CA PHE A 139 -8.60 -5.05 15.26
C PHE A 139 -7.80 -6.31 14.88
N GLU A 140 -7.00 -6.27 13.80
CA GLU A 140 -6.12 -7.37 13.41
C GLU A 140 -4.86 -7.48 14.28
N GLY A 141 -4.59 -6.48 15.11
CA GLY A 141 -3.59 -6.47 16.15
C GLY A 141 -2.28 -5.75 15.80
N ILE A 142 -1.60 -5.29 16.87
CA ILE A 142 -0.38 -4.45 16.76
C ILE A 142 0.75 -5.19 16.04
N ARG A 143 0.95 -6.50 16.36
CA ARG A 143 1.99 -7.30 15.70
C ARG A 143 1.82 -7.34 14.19
N ARG A 144 0.58 -7.49 13.72
CA ARG A 144 0.29 -7.53 12.28
C ARG A 144 0.54 -6.18 11.62
N MET A 145 0.24 -5.08 12.34
CA MET A 145 0.55 -3.73 11.88
C MET A 145 2.05 -3.50 11.76
N SER A 146 2.85 -3.89 12.77
CA SER A 146 4.32 -3.76 12.71
C SER A 146 4.91 -4.53 11.54
N VAL A 147 4.50 -5.78 11.34
CA VAL A 147 4.91 -6.60 10.19
C VAL A 147 4.53 -5.96 8.85
N ALA A 148 3.36 -5.27 8.81
CA ALA A 148 2.94 -4.56 7.61
C ALA A 148 3.83 -3.34 7.33
N GLU A 149 4.19 -2.57 8.34
CA GLU A 149 5.06 -1.39 8.22
C GLU A 149 6.45 -1.77 7.76
N ASP A 150 7.06 -2.80 8.36
CA ASP A 150 8.37 -3.32 7.96
C ASP A 150 8.35 -3.78 6.48
N GLY A 151 7.32 -4.54 6.09
CA GLY A 151 7.20 -5.02 4.71
C GLY A 151 6.91 -3.91 3.69
N ILE A 152 6.19 -2.85 4.08
CA ILE A 152 5.94 -1.67 3.23
C ILE A 152 7.24 -0.92 2.99
N GLU A 153 8.08 -0.74 4.02
CA GLU A 153 9.37 -0.07 3.86
C GLU A 153 10.31 -0.86 2.96
N GLU A 154 10.35 -2.20 3.09
CA GLU A 154 11.11 -3.06 2.18
C GLU A 154 10.60 -2.96 0.74
N LEU A 155 9.27 -3.04 0.55
CA LEU A 155 8.64 -2.98 -0.77
C LEU A 155 8.88 -1.63 -1.45
N LYS A 156 8.90 -0.53 -0.69
CA LYS A 156 9.16 0.82 -1.19
C LYS A 156 10.47 0.93 -1.96
N GLY A 157 11.52 0.24 -1.49
CA GLY A 157 12.82 0.20 -2.15
C GLY A 157 12.85 -0.64 -3.44
N LYS A 158 11.80 -1.42 -3.73
CA LYS A 158 11.78 -2.41 -4.81
C LYS A 158 10.78 -2.08 -5.93
N VAL A 159 9.94 -1.06 -5.77
CA VAL A 159 8.95 -0.62 -6.77
C VAL A 159 9.30 0.76 -7.33
N ASP A 160 8.71 1.12 -8.45
CA ASP A 160 8.77 2.49 -8.99
C ASP A 160 7.80 3.41 -8.23
N THR A 161 6.59 2.91 -7.98
CA THR A 161 5.55 3.66 -7.27
C THR A 161 4.86 2.75 -6.25
N LEU A 162 4.68 3.26 -5.04
CA LEU A 162 4.00 2.57 -3.96
C LEU A 162 2.76 3.37 -3.51
N ILE A 163 1.59 2.76 -3.63
CA ILE A 163 0.32 3.28 -3.10
C ILE A 163 -0.06 2.43 -1.89
N VAL A 164 -0.18 3.07 -0.73
CA VAL A 164 -0.57 2.41 0.52
C VAL A 164 -1.96 2.85 0.92
N ILE A 165 -2.85 1.90 1.15
CA ILE A 165 -4.24 2.14 1.56
C ILE A 165 -4.39 1.70 3.02
N PRO A 166 -4.57 2.63 3.97
CA PRO A 166 -4.80 2.28 5.36
C PRO A 166 -6.26 1.82 5.55
N ASN A 167 -6.47 0.50 5.76
CA ASN A 167 -7.82 -0.05 5.94
C ASN A 167 -8.58 0.63 7.09
N GLN A 168 -7.87 1.09 8.12
CA GLN A 168 -8.50 1.80 9.23
C GLN A 168 -9.21 3.08 8.80
N LYS A 169 -8.68 3.80 7.80
CA LYS A 169 -9.29 5.02 7.24
C LYS A 169 -10.59 4.72 6.47
N LEU A 170 -10.74 3.52 5.97
CA LEU A 170 -11.99 3.11 5.33
C LEU A 170 -13.16 3.09 6.34
N MET A 171 -12.87 2.77 7.62
CA MET A 171 -13.89 2.76 8.68
C MET A 171 -14.44 4.16 8.98
N ASP A 172 -13.72 5.23 8.62
CA ASP A 172 -14.18 6.61 8.81
C ASP A 172 -15.24 7.02 7.77
N VAL A 173 -15.29 6.29 6.64
CA VAL A 173 -16.16 6.60 5.47
C VAL A 173 -17.38 5.70 5.41
N VAL A 174 -17.34 4.54 6.06
CA VAL A 174 -18.40 3.52 5.97
C VAL A 174 -19.35 3.55 7.15
N ASP A 175 -20.57 3.01 6.96
CA ASP A 175 -21.56 2.91 8.03
C ASP A 175 -21.03 2.00 9.16
N LYS A 176 -21.19 2.44 10.41
CA LYS A 176 -20.82 1.69 11.64
C LYS A 176 -21.52 0.33 11.78
N LYS A 177 -22.58 0.08 11.00
CA LYS A 177 -23.31 -1.19 10.97
C LYS A 177 -22.75 -2.20 9.97
N MET A 178 -21.69 -1.86 9.25
CA MET A 178 -21.07 -2.73 8.25
C MET A 178 -20.53 -4.01 8.88
N THR A 179 -20.78 -5.13 8.20
CA THR A 179 -20.23 -6.44 8.61
C THR A 179 -18.75 -6.53 8.29
N LEU A 180 -18.06 -7.44 8.98
CA LEU A 180 -16.62 -7.68 8.73
C LEU A 180 -16.34 -8.04 7.26
N GLN A 181 -17.20 -8.85 6.64
CA GLN A 181 -17.07 -9.23 5.24
C GLN A 181 -17.21 -8.03 4.30
N GLU A 182 -18.13 -7.12 4.59
CA GLU A 182 -18.29 -5.89 3.82
C GLU A 182 -17.10 -4.96 3.97
N ALA A 183 -16.51 -4.83 5.17
CA ALA A 183 -15.32 -4.03 5.39
C ALA A 183 -14.14 -4.51 4.53
N PHE A 184 -13.89 -5.81 4.45
CA PHE A 184 -12.87 -6.36 3.55
C PHE A 184 -13.20 -6.15 2.08
N ARG A 185 -14.49 -6.28 1.67
CA ARG A 185 -14.90 -5.98 0.29
C ARG A 185 -14.67 -4.52 -0.09
N VAL A 186 -14.85 -3.60 0.85
CA VAL A 186 -14.53 -2.18 0.61
C VAL A 186 -13.03 -2.01 0.38
N ALA A 187 -12.18 -2.63 1.21
CA ALA A 187 -10.73 -2.60 1.01
C ALA A 187 -10.32 -3.18 -0.36
N ASP A 188 -10.87 -4.33 -0.75
CA ASP A 188 -10.64 -4.93 -2.07
C ASP A 188 -11.13 -4.02 -3.21
N SER A 189 -12.27 -3.34 -3.02
CA SER A 189 -12.80 -2.37 -4.00
C SER A 189 -11.88 -1.16 -4.17
N VAL A 190 -11.29 -0.65 -3.10
CA VAL A 190 -10.37 0.48 -3.15
C VAL A 190 -9.06 0.08 -3.84
N LEU A 191 -8.52 -1.12 -3.54
CA LEU A 191 -7.39 -1.68 -4.30
C LEU A 191 -7.72 -1.76 -5.80
N GLY A 192 -8.93 -2.24 -6.13
CA GLY A 192 -9.41 -2.30 -7.51
C GLY A 192 -9.51 -0.92 -8.16
N GLN A 193 -9.98 0.10 -7.43
CA GLN A 193 -10.05 1.47 -7.95
C GLN A 193 -8.66 2.05 -8.22
N GLY A 194 -7.64 1.70 -7.39
CA GLY A 194 -6.26 2.09 -7.61
C GLY A 194 -5.70 1.53 -8.91
N VAL A 195 -5.87 0.24 -9.13
CA VAL A 195 -5.46 -0.41 -10.36
C VAL A 195 -6.25 0.13 -11.56
N GLN A 196 -7.58 0.25 -11.42
CA GLN A 196 -8.47 0.74 -12.47
C GLN A 196 -8.12 2.16 -12.90
N GLY A 197 -7.89 3.06 -11.95
CA GLY A 197 -7.61 4.47 -12.23
C GLY A 197 -6.39 4.69 -13.12
N ILE A 198 -5.39 3.83 -13.01
CA ILE A 198 -4.18 3.87 -13.85
C ILE A 198 -4.38 3.09 -15.14
N SER A 199 -4.93 1.88 -15.06
CA SER A 199 -5.09 1.03 -16.25
C SER A 199 -6.07 1.62 -17.26
N ASP A 200 -7.17 2.26 -16.81
CA ASP A 200 -8.14 2.89 -17.69
C ASP A 200 -7.52 4.00 -18.55
N LEU A 201 -6.57 4.77 -18.01
CA LEU A 201 -5.84 5.80 -18.77
C LEU A 201 -5.05 5.24 -19.95
N ILE A 202 -4.57 3.99 -19.82
CA ILE A 202 -3.72 3.34 -20.82
C ILE A 202 -4.57 2.49 -21.79
N THR A 203 -5.61 1.80 -21.27
CA THR A 203 -6.30 0.74 -22.01
C THR A 203 -7.64 1.18 -22.59
N VAL A 204 -8.25 2.24 -22.06
CA VAL A 204 -9.56 2.73 -22.51
C VAL A 204 -9.38 3.93 -23.42
N SER A 205 -9.88 3.82 -24.66
CA SER A 205 -9.93 4.97 -25.56
C SER A 205 -10.94 5.99 -25.06
N GLY A 206 -10.44 7.15 -24.64
CA GLY A 206 -11.23 8.29 -24.17
C GLY A 206 -11.31 9.43 -25.19
N LEU A 207 -11.92 10.55 -24.80
CA LEU A 207 -11.85 11.81 -25.56
C LEU A 207 -10.46 12.43 -25.52
N ILE A 208 -9.81 12.31 -24.34
CA ILE A 208 -8.43 12.72 -24.12
C ILE A 208 -7.71 11.47 -23.64
N ASN A 209 -6.78 11.00 -24.45
CA ASN A 209 -6.00 9.80 -24.18
C ASN A 209 -4.64 10.19 -23.61
N VAL A 210 -4.16 9.37 -22.70
CA VAL A 210 -2.80 9.43 -22.15
C VAL A 210 -2.05 8.24 -22.71
N ASP A 211 -0.87 8.44 -23.24
CA ASP A 211 -0.05 7.32 -23.69
C ASP A 211 0.70 6.66 -22.53
N PHE A 212 1.18 5.44 -22.76
CA PHE A 212 1.92 4.70 -21.71
C PHE A 212 3.24 5.38 -21.32
N ALA A 213 3.86 6.10 -22.26
CA ALA A 213 5.12 6.80 -21.99
C ALA A 213 4.92 7.95 -21.00
N ASP A 214 3.78 8.65 -21.07
CA ASP A 214 3.42 9.72 -20.14
C ASP A 214 3.19 9.18 -18.73
N VAL A 215 2.43 8.08 -18.61
CA VAL A 215 2.21 7.39 -17.33
C VAL A 215 3.55 6.93 -16.75
N ARG A 216 4.40 6.33 -17.58
CA ARG A 216 5.73 5.87 -17.19
C ARG A 216 6.61 7.02 -16.67
N ALA A 217 6.58 8.18 -17.33
CA ALA A 217 7.36 9.35 -16.94
C ALA A 217 7.02 9.89 -15.54
N ILE A 218 5.73 9.84 -15.14
CA ILE A 218 5.29 10.28 -13.80
C ILE A 218 5.54 9.22 -12.74
N MET A 219 5.47 7.93 -13.08
CA MET A 219 5.44 6.85 -12.11
C MET A 219 6.79 6.14 -11.92
N THR A 220 7.77 6.31 -12.81
CA THR A 220 9.10 5.72 -12.67
C THR A 220 9.83 6.38 -11.50
N ASP A 221 10.32 5.56 -10.57
CA ASP A 221 11.07 5.98 -9.36
C ASP A 221 10.37 7.11 -8.58
N ALA A 222 9.03 7.14 -8.62
CA ALA A 222 8.23 8.19 -7.99
C ALA A 222 8.08 8.00 -6.46
N GLY A 223 8.48 6.83 -5.94
CA GLY A 223 8.40 6.52 -4.50
C GLY A 223 6.97 6.37 -4.02
N THR A 224 6.62 7.00 -2.91
CA THR A 224 5.25 6.91 -2.37
C THR A 224 4.29 7.80 -3.15
N ALA A 225 3.18 7.23 -3.59
CA ALA A 225 2.08 7.93 -4.23
C ALA A 225 0.82 7.92 -3.37
N LEU A 226 0.05 8.96 -3.49
CA LEU A 226 -1.26 9.10 -2.86
C LEU A 226 -2.36 8.97 -3.92
N MET A 227 -3.45 8.28 -3.57
CA MET A 227 -4.59 8.12 -4.46
C MET A 227 -5.86 8.62 -3.80
N GLY A 228 -6.60 9.45 -4.53
CA GLY A 228 -7.92 9.89 -4.14
C GLY A 228 -8.95 9.63 -5.23
N VAL A 229 -10.17 9.31 -4.83
CA VAL A 229 -11.31 9.13 -5.73
C VAL A 229 -12.46 9.97 -5.24
N GLY A 230 -13.07 10.73 -6.13
CA GLY A 230 -14.23 11.55 -5.84
C GLY A 230 -15.34 11.33 -6.86
N MET A 231 -16.58 11.46 -6.40
CA MET A 231 -17.78 11.41 -7.24
C MET A 231 -18.60 12.68 -7.01
N GLY A 232 -19.21 13.18 -8.06
CA GLY A 232 -20.07 14.34 -8.00
C GLY A 232 -21.32 14.17 -8.85
N THR A 233 -22.40 14.81 -8.40
CA THR A 233 -23.72 14.83 -9.07
C THR A 233 -24.30 16.25 -9.05
N GLY A 234 -25.21 16.57 -9.97
CA GLY A 234 -25.87 17.87 -10.02
C GLY A 234 -25.06 18.96 -10.75
N GLU A 235 -25.40 20.23 -10.53
CA GLU A 235 -24.85 21.36 -11.29
C GLU A 235 -23.34 21.58 -11.09
N ASN A 236 -22.81 21.34 -9.88
CA ASN A 236 -21.38 21.50 -9.56
C ASN A 236 -20.66 20.16 -9.43
N ARG A 237 -21.08 19.15 -10.20
CA ARG A 237 -20.60 17.76 -10.08
C ARG A 237 -19.09 17.63 -10.27
N ALA A 238 -18.48 18.40 -11.19
CA ALA A 238 -17.04 18.36 -11.45
C ALA A 238 -16.23 18.91 -10.27
N GLN A 239 -16.63 20.08 -9.74
CA GLN A 239 -15.99 20.68 -8.56
C GLN A 239 -16.15 19.80 -7.32
N MET A 240 -17.36 19.20 -7.13
CA MET A 240 -17.61 18.28 -6.01
C MET A 240 -16.75 17.04 -6.12
N ALA A 241 -16.66 16.42 -7.30
CA ALA A 241 -15.83 15.25 -7.54
C ALA A 241 -14.34 15.55 -7.32
N ALA A 242 -13.83 16.67 -7.86
CA ALA A 242 -12.44 17.07 -7.68
C ALA A 242 -12.12 17.33 -6.20
N ARG A 243 -12.96 18.10 -5.50
CA ARG A 243 -12.79 18.37 -4.06
C ARG A 243 -12.79 17.10 -3.24
N THR A 244 -13.72 16.16 -3.51
CA THR A 244 -13.79 14.88 -2.81
C THR A 244 -12.56 14.02 -3.10
N ALA A 245 -12.03 14.04 -4.33
CA ALA A 245 -10.82 13.31 -4.69
C ALA A 245 -9.59 13.82 -3.95
N ILE A 246 -9.36 15.16 -3.93
CA ILE A 246 -8.20 15.75 -3.24
C ILE A 246 -8.31 15.76 -1.70
N SER A 247 -9.50 15.69 -1.14
CA SER A 247 -9.73 15.59 0.30
C SER A 247 -10.19 14.22 0.76
N SER A 248 -9.91 13.20 -0.06
CA SER A 248 -10.28 11.82 0.25
C SER A 248 -9.68 11.38 1.59
N PRO A 249 -10.43 10.77 2.49
CA PRO A 249 -9.90 10.24 3.76
C PRO A 249 -8.91 9.08 3.55
N LEU A 250 -8.84 8.52 2.34
CA LEU A 250 -7.84 7.54 1.95
C LEU A 250 -6.44 8.15 1.82
N LEU A 251 -6.35 9.47 1.71
CA LEU A 251 -5.10 10.21 1.71
C LEU A 251 -4.62 10.35 3.16
N GLU A 252 -3.50 9.73 3.51
CA GLU A 252 -2.87 9.93 4.84
C GLU A 252 -2.32 11.34 4.99
N VAL A 253 -1.99 11.98 3.88
CA VAL A 253 -1.41 13.33 3.80
C VAL A 253 -2.16 14.10 2.70
N LYS A 254 -2.15 15.42 2.79
CA LYS A 254 -2.67 16.28 1.71
C LYS A 254 -1.81 16.13 0.45
N ILE A 255 -2.42 16.27 -0.72
CA ILE A 255 -1.71 16.24 -2.01
C ILE A 255 -0.88 17.51 -2.27
N ASP A 256 -0.91 18.46 -1.35
CA ASP A 256 -0.21 19.73 -1.49
C ASP A 256 1.29 19.53 -1.74
N GLY A 257 1.80 20.12 -2.82
CA GLY A 257 3.21 20.04 -3.20
C GLY A 257 3.61 18.78 -3.95
N ALA A 258 2.66 18.00 -4.47
CA ALA A 258 2.94 16.90 -5.38
C ALA A 258 3.60 17.41 -6.67
N ARG A 259 4.66 16.74 -7.13
CA ARG A 259 5.40 17.09 -8.35
C ARG A 259 4.95 16.35 -9.59
N GLY A 260 4.28 15.21 -9.41
CA GLY A 260 3.63 14.46 -10.48
C GLY A 260 2.17 14.25 -10.13
N ILE A 261 1.27 14.61 -11.02
CA ILE A 261 -0.16 14.37 -10.86
C ILE A 261 -0.68 13.68 -12.11
N LEU A 262 -1.33 12.56 -11.90
CA LEU A 262 -2.07 11.83 -12.90
C LEU A 262 -3.53 11.78 -12.47
N PHE A 263 -4.46 12.30 -13.29
CA PHE A 263 -5.87 12.18 -12.96
C PHE A 263 -6.73 11.80 -14.17
N ASN A 264 -7.79 11.06 -13.90
CA ASN A 264 -8.77 10.66 -14.90
C ASN A 264 -10.15 11.19 -14.52
N ILE A 265 -10.82 11.79 -15.49
CA ILE A 265 -12.21 12.24 -15.39
C ILE A 265 -13.08 11.28 -16.18
N THR A 266 -13.98 10.58 -15.51
CA THR A 266 -14.98 9.72 -16.15
C THR A 266 -16.36 10.32 -15.96
N GLY A 267 -17.06 10.59 -17.03
CA GLY A 267 -18.43 11.14 -16.98
C GLY A 267 -19.31 10.53 -18.06
N GLY A 268 -20.62 10.81 -17.99
CA GLY A 268 -21.56 10.42 -19.03
C GLY A 268 -21.43 11.30 -20.29
N PRO A 269 -22.29 11.08 -21.31
CA PRO A 269 -22.29 11.85 -22.57
C PRO A 269 -22.51 13.35 -22.39
N SER A 270 -23.02 13.77 -21.24
CA SER A 270 -23.27 15.18 -20.89
C SER A 270 -22.04 15.91 -20.33
N LEU A 271 -20.86 15.25 -20.26
CA LEU A 271 -19.63 15.86 -19.78
C LEU A 271 -19.20 17.02 -20.68
N THR A 272 -19.02 18.20 -20.08
CA THR A 272 -18.68 19.42 -20.81
C THR A 272 -17.20 19.78 -20.64
N MET A 273 -16.67 20.57 -21.58
CA MET A 273 -15.30 21.09 -21.52
C MET A 273 -15.06 21.98 -20.33
N ASN A 274 -16.08 22.78 -19.91
CA ASN A 274 -15.99 23.62 -18.73
C ASN A 274 -15.81 22.81 -17.45
N GLU A 275 -16.54 21.69 -17.30
CA GLU A 275 -16.41 20.79 -16.15
C GLU A 275 -15.02 20.17 -16.06
N VAL A 276 -14.45 19.77 -17.21
CA VAL A 276 -13.08 19.27 -17.27
C VAL A 276 -12.08 20.34 -16.86
N SER A 277 -12.24 21.57 -17.34
CA SER A 277 -11.38 22.71 -17.02
C SER A 277 -11.45 23.08 -15.52
N GLU A 278 -12.65 23.15 -14.95
CA GLU A 278 -12.85 23.44 -13.52
C GLU A 278 -12.22 22.38 -12.61
N ALA A 279 -12.36 21.12 -12.97
CA ALA A 279 -11.73 20.01 -12.23
C ALA A 279 -10.21 20.09 -12.30
N ALA A 280 -9.65 20.34 -13.48
CA ALA A 280 -8.22 20.46 -13.71
C ALA A 280 -7.63 21.66 -12.94
N GLU A 281 -8.28 22.81 -12.96
CA GLU A 281 -7.87 24.01 -12.21
C GLU A 281 -7.85 23.75 -10.71
N MET A 282 -8.90 23.10 -10.18
CA MET A 282 -8.97 22.76 -8.76
C MET A 282 -7.85 21.82 -8.32
N ILE A 283 -7.52 20.79 -9.12
CA ILE A 283 -6.45 19.86 -8.83
C ILE A 283 -5.08 20.55 -8.92
N SER A 284 -4.85 21.35 -9.96
CA SER A 284 -3.58 22.03 -10.19
C SER A 284 -3.26 23.07 -9.10
N THR A 285 -4.26 23.69 -8.49
CA THR A 285 -4.08 24.67 -7.40
C THR A 285 -3.43 24.03 -6.16
N HIS A 286 -3.55 22.71 -5.97
CA HIS A 286 -2.95 21.96 -4.85
C HIS A 286 -1.60 21.32 -5.20
N ALA A 287 -1.20 21.35 -6.47
CA ALA A 287 0.09 20.82 -6.94
C ALA A 287 1.24 21.80 -6.67
N ASP A 288 2.47 21.30 -6.77
CA ASP A 288 3.67 22.16 -6.89
C ASP A 288 3.55 23.01 -8.16
N PRO A 289 3.96 24.28 -8.17
CA PRO A 289 3.92 25.13 -9.36
C PRO A 289 4.66 24.53 -10.58
N ASP A 290 5.68 23.72 -10.34
CA ASP A 290 6.46 23.04 -11.37
C ASP A 290 6.01 21.57 -11.59
N ALA A 291 4.82 21.20 -11.09
CA ALA A 291 4.32 19.83 -11.20
C ALA A 291 4.04 19.42 -12.65
N ASN A 292 4.42 18.20 -12.98
CA ASN A 292 3.99 17.55 -14.21
C ASN A 292 2.57 16.99 -14.04
N ILE A 293 1.60 17.58 -14.75
CA ILE A 293 0.19 17.21 -14.64
C ILE A 293 -0.27 16.56 -15.93
N ILE A 294 -0.69 15.30 -15.84
CA ILE A 294 -1.26 14.53 -16.95
C ILE A 294 -2.69 14.14 -16.63
N PHE A 295 -3.60 14.32 -17.59
CA PHE A 295 -4.99 13.96 -17.38
C PHE A 295 -5.61 13.26 -18.59
N GLY A 296 -6.55 12.37 -18.29
CA GLY A 296 -7.42 11.73 -19.26
C GLY A 296 -8.88 12.09 -19.05
N ALA A 297 -9.67 12.01 -20.12
CA ALA A 297 -11.11 12.19 -20.06
C ALA A 297 -11.81 11.04 -20.80
N THR A 298 -12.64 10.29 -20.09
CA THR A 298 -13.33 9.10 -20.59
C THR A 298 -14.84 9.28 -20.49
N ILE A 299 -15.55 8.92 -21.55
CA ILE A 299 -17.02 8.89 -21.55
C ILE A 299 -17.46 7.45 -21.24
N ASP A 300 -18.28 7.31 -20.20
CA ASP A 300 -18.96 6.07 -19.83
C ASP A 300 -20.46 6.34 -19.71
N GLU A 301 -21.25 5.76 -20.61
CA GLU A 301 -22.71 5.93 -20.62
C GLU A 301 -23.37 5.46 -19.33
N ALA A 302 -22.77 4.50 -18.61
CA ALA A 302 -23.28 4.00 -17.35
C ALA A 302 -23.19 5.03 -16.21
N MET A 303 -22.39 6.09 -16.36
CA MET A 303 -22.26 7.18 -15.39
C MET A 303 -23.48 8.12 -15.38
N GLY A 304 -24.26 8.18 -16.48
CA GLY A 304 -25.40 9.11 -16.58
C GLY A 304 -24.99 10.55 -16.30
N ASP A 305 -25.58 11.15 -15.26
CA ASP A 305 -25.27 12.53 -14.83
C ASP A 305 -24.17 12.63 -13.76
N GLN A 306 -23.47 11.54 -13.47
CA GLN A 306 -22.39 11.53 -12.49
C GLN A 306 -21.03 11.80 -13.16
N ILE A 307 -20.12 12.40 -12.39
CA ILE A 307 -18.70 12.51 -12.73
C ILE A 307 -17.90 11.80 -11.63
N LYS A 308 -16.96 10.96 -12.06
CA LYS A 308 -15.95 10.32 -11.20
C LYS A 308 -14.58 10.88 -11.56
N ILE A 309 -13.83 11.31 -10.56
CA ILE A 309 -12.45 11.76 -10.71
C ILE A 309 -11.55 10.88 -9.86
N SER A 310 -10.53 10.30 -10.47
CA SER A 310 -9.47 9.55 -9.79
C SER A 310 -8.19 10.35 -9.93
N VAL A 311 -7.54 10.67 -8.81
CA VAL A 311 -6.28 11.45 -8.77
C VAL A 311 -5.20 10.59 -8.15
N ILE A 312 -4.02 10.57 -8.77
CA ILE A 312 -2.81 9.95 -8.24
C ILE A 312 -1.76 11.05 -8.20
N ALA A 313 -1.22 11.27 -7.01
CA ALA A 313 -0.23 12.31 -6.75
C ALA A 313 1.07 11.67 -6.27
N THR A 314 2.19 12.11 -6.83
CA THR A 314 3.53 11.53 -6.61
C THR A 314 4.56 12.63 -6.32
N GLY A 315 5.75 12.25 -5.89
CA GLY A 315 6.88 13.16 -5.79
C GLY A 315 6.91 14.01 -4.51
N PHE A 316 6.35 13.53 -3.40
CA PHE A 316 6.31 14.24 -2.11
C PHE A 316 7.64 14.21 -1.35
N GLU A 317 8.58 13.34 -1.67
CA GLU A 317 9.73 13.00 -0.79
C GLU A 317 10.80 14.10 -0.65
N ASN A 318 10.79 15.11 -1.50
CA ASN A 318 11.78 16.20 -1.38
C ASN A 318 11.44 17.28 -0.33
N ASN A 319 10.22 17.34 0.19
CA ASN A 319 9.82 18.30 1.22
C ASN A 319 10.12 17.82 2.66
N ALA A 320 10.33 16.52 2.88
CA ALA A 320 10.62 15.98 4.21
C ALA A 320 12.07 16.28 4.69
N ARG A 321 12.98 16.66 3.78
CA ARG A 321 14.37 17.05 4.16
C ARG A 321 14.50 18.48 4.66
N GLY A 322 13.47 19.32 4.54
CA GLY A 322 13.45 20.72 5.00
C GLY A 322 12.91 20.95 6.43
N GLY A 323 12.30 19.95 7.06
CA GLY A 323 11.56 20.11 8.32
C GLY A 323 12.23 19.61 9.60
N PHE A 324 13.41 19.00 9.55
CA PHE A 324 14.05 18.40 10.73
C PHE A 324 15.39 19.06 11.15
N THR A 325 15.69 20.27 10.70
CA THR A 325 16.85 21.05 11.17
C THR A 325 16.59 21.93 12.41
N GLY A 326 15.51 21.68 13.15
CA GLY A 326 15.07 22.48 14.29
C GLY A 326 15.35 21.92 15.69
N LEU A 327 16.02 20.77 15.86
CA LEU A 327 16.26 20.17 17.18
C LEU A 327 17.72 19.69 17.40
N GLN A 328 18.72 20.35 16.80
CA GLN A 328 20.12 20.22 17.20
C GLN A 328 20.55 21.49 17.95
N GLY A 329 20.12 21.64 19.17
CA GLY A 329 20.48 22.81 19.96
C GLY A 329 20.19 22.76 21.45
N ILE A 330 19.98 21.58 22.05
CA ILE A 330 19.98 21.46 23.52
C ILE A 330 20.68 20.15 23.90
N GLY A 331 21.96 20.20 24.12
CA GLY A 331 22.73 19.03 24.55
C GLY A 331 24.22 19.27 24.69
N GLN A 332 24.64 20.48 25.09
CA GLN A 332 25.98 20.63 25.67
C GLN A 332 25.87 20.30 27.16
N SER A 333 26.10 19.03 27.48
CA SER A 333 26.41 18.59 28.80
C SER A 333 27.77 19.17 29.22
N ALA A 334 27.72 20.03 30.24
CA ALA A 334 28.87 20.46 31.00
C ALA A 334 29.60 19.22 31.57
N SER A 335 30.81 19.00 31.10
CA SER A 335 31.75 18.08 31.71
C SER A 335 32.23 18.67 33.01
N VAL A 336 31.72 18.15 34.12
CA VAL A 336 32.31 18.40 35.47
C VAL A 336 33.60 17.61 35.56
N LYS A 337 34.72 18.31 35.62
CA LYS A 337 36.03 17.76 36.00
C LYS A 337 35.99 17.47 37.50
N PHE A 338 36.22 16.22 37.85
CA PHE A 338 36.65 15.85 39.22
C PHE A 338 38.16 16.02 39.29
N ASP A 339 38.61 16.96 40.12
CA ASP A 339 39.97 17.04 40.56
C ASP A 339 40.18 16.07 41.73
N ASP A 340 41.11 15.15 41.56
CA ASP A 340 41.69 14.32 42.63
C ASP A 340 42.63 15.23 43.46
N ASN A 341 42.36 15.32 44.76
CA ASN A 341 43.43 15.65 45.74
C ASN A 341 43.22 14.84 47.00
N ASP A 342 44.24 14.05 47.32
CA ASP A 342 44.56 13.38 48.53
C ASP A 342 44.51 14.34 49.73
N ASP A 343 44.04 13.92 50.88
CA ASP A 343 44.86 13.72 52.07
C ASP A 343 44.07 13.21 53.27
N SER A 344 44.62 12.20 53.83
CA SER A 344 44.69 11.65 55.18
C SER A 344 43.88 12.27 56.34
N SER A 345 43.29 11.43 57.19
CA SER A 345 43.61 11.10 58.56
C SER A 345 42.37 10.84 59.45
N SER A 346 42.39 9.64 59.99
CA SER A 346 42.17 9.19 61.38
C SER A 346 40.86 9.51 62.11
N SER A 347 40.40 8.41 62.68
CA SER A 347 39.93 8.17 64.06
C SER A 347 38.44 8.03 64.31
N ASP A 348 38.14 6.84 64.62
CA ASP A 348 37.42 6.28 65.77
C ASP A 348 35.96 6.67 66.09
N ASP A 349 35.31 5.61 66.40
CA ASP A 349 34.26 5.32 67.35
C ASP A 349 32.80 5.20 66.94
N ASP A 350 32.39 3.96 67.07
CA ASP A 350 31.22 3.37 67.75
C ASP A 350 29.76 3.75 67.35
N ASP A 351 29.04 2.67 67.35
CA ASP A 351 27.64 2.37 67.68
C ASP A 351 26.60 2.17 66.59
N ASP A 352 26.34 0.88 66.40
CA ASP A 352 25.07 0.16 66.55
C ASP A 352 23.79 0.86 66.15
N ASP A 353 23.14 0.41 65.09
CA ASP A 353 21.78 -0.17 65.17
C ASP A 353 21.32 -0.82 63.88
N THR A 354 20.84 -2.02 64.05
CA THR A 354 20.18 -2.95 63.11
C THR A 354 18.91 -2.43 62.54
N THR A 355 18.72 -2.59 61.18
CA THR A 355 17.46 -3.11 60.65
C THR A 355 17.62 -3.50 59.17
N HIS A 356 17.69 -4.80 58.94
CA HIS A 356 17.53 -5.39 57.60
C HIS A 356 16.04 -5.48 57.24
N PRO A 357 15.66 -5.21 55.97
CA PRO A 357 14.36 -5.59 55.47
C PRO A 357 14.30 -7.09 55.12
N PRO A 358 13.14 -7.75 55.28
CA PRO A 358 13.02 -9.21 55.19
C PRO A 358 13.05 -9.71 53.73
N LYS A 359 13.73 -10.82 53.56
CA LYS A 359 13.80 -11.66 52.38
C LYS A 359 12.42 -12.29 52.09
N PRO A 360 11.96 -12.38 50.84
CA PRO A 360 10.76 -13.13 50.54
C PRO A 360 11.02 -14.65 50.61
N PRO A 361 10.01 -15.45 50.97
CA PRO A 361 10.16 -16.89 51.16
C PRO A 361 10.23 -17.62 49.82
N SER A 362 11.14 -18.58 49.77
CA SER A 362 11.22 -19.61 48.72
C SER A 362 10.03 -20.56 48.85
N THR A 363 9.23 -20.70 47.82
CA THR A 363 8.29 -21.83 47.68
C THR A 363 8.72 -22.69 46.51
N ASP A 364 9.34 -23.78 46.86
CA ASP A 364 9.45 -24.98 46.07
C ASP A 364 8.16 -25.79 46.32
N SER A 365 7.34 -26.00 45.30
CA SER A 365 6.45 -27.17 45.19
C SER A 365 5.79 -27.21 43.81
N SER A 366 6.23 -28.14 43.05
CA SER A 366 5.63 -28.69 41.83
C SER A 366 4.23 -29.26 42.12
N ASP A 367 3.18 -28.64 41.59
CA ASP A 367 1.88 -29.26 41.41
C ASP A 367 1.26 -28.80 40.09
N PRO A 368 1.01 -29.70 39.10
CA PRO A 368 0.58 -29.31 37.74
C PRO A 368 -0.91 -28.98 37.60
N PHE A 369 -1.67 -28.83 38.71
CA PHE A 369 -3.12 -28.56 38.65
C PHE A 369 -3.55 -27.45 39.63
N ASP A 370 -2.90 -26.28 39.61
CA ASP A 370 -3.38 -25.16 40.41
C ASP A 370 -4.43 -24.35 39.64
N ILE A 371 -5.70 -24.52 40.05
CA ILE A 371 -6.84 -23.81 39.51
C ILE A 371 -6.84 -22.37 40.03
N PRO A 372 -6.87 -21.34 39.18
CA PRO A 372 -6.90 -19.94 39.58
C PRO A 372 -8.00 -19.61 40.58
N ALA A 373 -7.69 -18.77 41.55
CA ALA A 373 -8.54 -18.47 42.74
C ALA A 373 -9.96 -17.93 42.39
N PHE A 374 -10.19 -17.42 41.18
CA PHE A 374 -11.51 -16.92 40.72
C PHE A 374 -12.48 -18.04 40.29
N LEU A 375 -12.02 -19.28 40.20
CA LEU A 375 -12.87 -20.45 39.86
C LEU A 375 -13.25 -21.29 41.08
N ARG A 376 -12.95 -20.83 42.32
CA ARG A 376 -13.22 -21.57 43.58
C ARG A 376 -14.51 -21.12 44.26
N GLN A 377 -15.42 -20.42 43.63
CA GLN A 377 -16.72 -20.10 44.21
C GLN A 377 -17.83 -20.83 43.48
N ASN A 378 -18.41 -21.79 44.22
CA ASN A 378 -19.64 -22.61 44.08
C ASN A 378 -19.57 -23.78 43.15
#